data_c4bbcb2e808560d7a7afb077eba43ebd
#
_entry.id   c4bbcb2e808560d7a7afb077eba43ebd
#
_cell.length_a   1.000
_cell.length_b   1.000
_cell.length_c   1.000
_cell.angle_alpha   90.00
_cell.angle_beta   90.00
_cell.angle_gamma   90.00
#
_symmetry.space_group_name_H-M   'P 1'
#
loop_
_entity.id
_entity.type
_entity.pdbx_description
1 polymer ?
#
loop_
_entity_poly.entity_id
_entity_poly.type
_entity_poly.pdbx_seq_one_letter_code
_entity_poly.pdbx_strand_id
1 'polypeptide(L)'
;MKLLKNLGWFLLALLSFVFIYGTVQSGAVEALNLGASPYATTLLYVALAGVYVYVIYKWYQKAPVHIEKSSFNRFIWLPALVWFLSLVVQFFLPNDLSVNQQTATDLTLAQPLFSFFAINIFAPLTEELIFRGMLARYLFPKQNNSKQTLLFLLVSSVLFALIHSPGTLQQFLVYASLGLSLGLAYVSRKGLVYSISLHALNNLVSFLMILML
;
A
#
# COMPACT_ATOMS: atom_id res chain seq x y z
N MET A 1 -21.03 -12.98 16.26
CA MET A 1 -21.70 -12.05 15.32
C MET A 1 -20.86 -10.80 15.00
N LYS A 2 -20.33 -10.02 15.96
CA LYS A 2 -19.59 -8.77 15.69
C LYS A 2 -18.31 -8.99 14.84
N LEU A 3 -17.51 -10.03 15.13
CA LEU A 3 -16.29 -10.34 14.38
C LEU A 3 -16.58 -10.69 12.92
N LEU A 4 -17.56 -11.54 12.66
CA LEU A 4 -17.97 -11.91 11.28
C LEU A 4 -18.46 -10.70 10.49
N LYS A 5 -19.25 -9.79 11.13
CA LYS A 5 -19.66 -8.54 10.50
C LYS A 5 -18.46 -7.66 10.15
N ASN A 6 -17.49 -7.52 11.05
CA ASN A 6 -16.29 -6.71 10.80
C ASN A 6 -15.40 -7.32 9.71
N LEU A 7 -15.27 -8.65 9.71
CA LEU A 7 -14.57 -9.36 8.63
C LEU A 7 -15.26 -9.11 7.28
N GLY A 8 -16.60 -9.19 7.23
CA GLY A 8 -17.35 -8.89 6.01
C GLY A 8 -17.11 -7.47 5.50
N TRP A 9 -17.08 -6.46 6.38
CA TRP A 9 -16.75 -5.09 5.98
C TRP A 9 -15.32 -4.92 5.46
N PHE A 10 -14.35 -5.59 6.11
CA PHE A 10 -12.96 -5.57 5.62
C PHE A 10 -12.83 -6.26 4.27
N LEU A 11 -13.45 -7.44 4.09
CA LEU A 11 -13.44 -8.15 2.80
C LEU A 11 -14.11 -7.32 1.70
N LEU A 12 -15.21 -6.63 2.00
CA LEU A 12 -15.84 -5.74 1.04
C LEU A 12 -14.92 -4.58 0.63
N ALA A 13 -14.16 -4.01 1.58
CA ALA A 13 -13.18 -2.99 1.29
C ALA A 13 -12.04 -3.54 0.40
N LEU A 14 -11.56 -4.74 0.70
CA LEU A 14 -10.53 -5.43 -0.10
C LEU A 14 -11.04 -5.74 -1.51
N LEU A 15 -12.26 -6.23 -1.64
CA LEU A 15 -12.89 -6.49 -2.95
C LEU A 15 -13.07 -5.18 -3.75
N SER A 16 -13.46 -4.08 -3.09
CA SER A 16 -13.54 -2.78 -3.76
C SER A 16 -12.18 -2.30 -4.28
N PHE A 17 -11.10 -2.56 -3.53
CA PHE A 17 -9.75 -2.25 -3.98
C PHE A 17 -9.37 -3.04 -5.23
N VAL A 18 -9.58 -4.36 -5.21
CA VAL A 18 -9.21 -5.23 -6.33
C VAL A 18 -10.08 -4.95 -7.57
N PHE A 19 -11.40 -4.86 -7.40
CA PHE A 19 -12.32 -4.80 -8.56
C PHE A 19 -12.66 -3.37 -9.00
N ILE A 20 -12.77 -2.40 -8.10
CA ILE A 20 -13.12 -1.02 -8.50
C ILE A 20 -11.84 -0.24 -8.80
N TYR A 21 -10.93 -0.13 -7.85
CA TYR A 21 -9.70 0.62 -8.06
C TYR A 21 -8.79 -0.05 -9.10
N GLY A 22 -8.66 -1.38 -9.04
CA GLY A 22 -7.92 -2.16 -10.04
C GLY A 22 -8.46 -1.97 -11.47
N THR A 23 -9.80 -1.95 -11.66
CA THR A 23 -10.41 -1.68 -12.97
C THR A 23 -10.14 -0.25 -13.45
N VAL A 24 -10.18 0.74 -12.56
CA VAL A 24 -9.85 2.13 -12.92
C VAL A 24 -8.40 2.23 -13.40
N GLN A 25 -7.47 1.58 -12.70
CA GLN A 25 -6.05 1.59 -13.07
C GLN A 25 -5.78 0.80 -14.36
N SER A 26 -6.28 -0.44 -14.46
CA SER A 26 -6.06 -1.29 -15.65
C SER A 26 -6.73 -0.70 -16.89
N GLY A 27 -7.92 -0.12 -16.78
CA GLY A 27 -8.59 0.55 -17.87
C GLY A 27 -7.83 1.78 -18.38
N ALA A 28 -7.18 2.54 -17.49
CA ALA A 28 -6.32 3.66 -17.90
C ALA A 28 -5.05 3.16 -18.62
N VAL A 29 -4.41 2.09 -18.12
CA VAL A 29 -3.24 1.48 -18.79
C VAL A 29 -3.63 0.95 -20.18
N GLU A 30 -4.77 0.27 -20.30
CA GLU A 30 -5.28 -0.24 -21.57
C GLU A 30 -5.56 0.91 -22.56
N ALA A 31 -6.18 1.99 -22.11
CA ALA A 31 -6.40 3.17 -22.96
C ALA A 31 -5.08 3.75 -23.49
N LEU A 32 -4.04 3.82 -22.65
CA LEU A 32 -2.71 4.29 -23.06
C LEU A 32 -2.08 3.34 -24.09
N ASN A 33 -2.21 2.03 -23.91
CA ASN A 33 -1.70 1.02 -24.85
C ASN A 33 -2.41 1.10 -26.21
N LEU A 34 -3.68 1.49 -26.23
CA LEU A 34 -4.46 1.73 -27.44
C LEU A 34 -4.20 3.11 -28.09
N GLY A 35 -3.26 3.89 -27.57
CA GLY A 35 -2.84 5.16 -28.13
C GLY A 35 -3.67 6.37 -27.68
N ALA A 36 -4.43 6.26 -26.59
CA ALA A 36 -5.12 7.41 -26.02
C ALA A 36 -4.13 8.48 -25.53
N SER A 37 -4.56 9.74 -25.52
CA SER A 37 -3.73 10.86 -25.05
C SER A 37 -3.25 10.64 -23.60
N PRO A 38 -1.93 10.62 -23.33
CA PRO A 38 -1.39 10.43 -21.98
C PRO A 38 -1.91 11.46 -20.98
N TYR A 39 -2.03 12.72 -21.38
CA TYR A 39 -2.52 13.80 -20.52
C TYR A 39 -4.01 13.63 -20.17
N ALA A 40 -4.85 13.34 -21.16
CA ALA A 40 -6.28 13.16 -20.94
C ALA A 40 -6.56 11.90 -20.08
N THR A 41 -5.87 10.79 -20.37
CA THR A 41 -5.98 9.54 -19.62
C THR A 41 -5.50 9.71 -18.17
N THR A 42 -4.37 10.40 -17.97
CA THR A 42 -3.86 10.68 -16.62
C THR A 42 -4.84 11.57 -15.85
N LEU A 43 -5.39 12.62 -16.45
CA LEU A 43 -6.36 13.49 -15.79
C LEU A 43 -7.63 12.73 -15.39
N LEU A 44 -8.16 11.91 -16.29
CA LEU A 44 -9.33 11.07 -16.00
C LEU A 44 -9.04 10.05 -14.88
N TYR A 45 -7.87 9.40 -14.94
CA TYR A 45 -7.44 8.50 -13.88
C TYR A 45 -7.35 9.20 -12.53
N VAL A 46 -6.70 10.37 -12.46
CA VAL A 46 -6.57 11.17 -11.24
C VAL A 46 -7.94 11.53 -10.66
N ALA A 47 -8.89 11.90 -11.52
CA ALA A 47 -10.25 12.22 -11.09
C ALA A 47 -10.96 10.98 -10.51
N LEU A 48 -10.94 9.84 -11.22
CA LEU A 48 -11.61 8.61 -10.79
C LEU A 48 -10.96 7.98 -9.55
N ALA A 49 -9.63 7.90 -9.52
CA ALA A 49 -8.88 7.41 -8.37
C ALA A 49 -9.07 8.35 -7.15
N GLY A 50 -9.12 9.66 -7.37
CA GLY A 50 -9.43 10.65 -6.33
C GLY A 50 -10.82 10.45 -5.71
N VAL A 51 -11.84 10.20 -6.54
CA VAL A 51 -13.19 9.86 -6.07
C VAL A 51 -13.15 8.56 -5.26
N TYR A 52 -12.46 7.53 -5.74
CA TYR A 52 -12.33 6.26 -5.02
C TYR A 52 -11.67 6.48 -3.65
N VAL A 53 -10.52 7.16 -3.59
CA VAL A 53 -9.82 7.47 -2.32
C VAL A 53 -10.73 8.24 -1.37
N TYR A 54 -11.47 9.24 -1.88
CA TYR A 54 -12.43 10.01 -1.06
C TYR A 54 -13.52 9.11 -0.46
N VAL A 55 -14.11 8.22 -1.25
CA VAL A 55 -15.16 7.29 -0.79
C VAL A 55 -14.62 6.33 0.27
N ILE A 56 -13.45 5.72 0.01
CA ILE A 56 -12.81 4.81 0.96
C ILE A 56 -12.39 5.53 2.24
N TYR A 57 -11.88 6.76 2.13
CA TYR A 57 -11.53 7.57 3.31
C TYR A 57 -12.77 7.92 4.15
N LYS A 58 -13.89 8.28 3.53
CA LYS A 58 -15.16 8.50 4.23
C LYS A 58 -15.68 7.22 4.90
N TRP A 59 -15.53 6.09 4.24
CA TRP A 59 -15.85 4.79 4.83
C TRP A 59 -14.94 4.48 6.03
N TYR A 60 -13.62 4.66 5.88
CA TYR A 60 -12.64 4.54 6.96
C TYR A 60 -13.01 5.41 8.17
N GLN A 61 -13.43 6.66 7.96
CA GLN A 61 -13.86 7.55 9.05
C GLN A 61 -15.07 7.03 9.82
N LYS A 62 -16.02 6.35 9.14
CA LYS A 62 -17.23 5.76 9.73
C LYS A 62 -16.98 4.40 10.38
N ALA A 63 -15.84 3.79 10.20
CA ALA A 63 -15.53 2.51 10.83
C ALA A 63 -15.53 2.64 12.37
N PRO A 64 -16.20 1.73 13.10
CA PRO A 64 -16.70 1.97 14.47
C PRO A 64 -15.66 1.94 15.57
N VAL A 65 -14.36 2.10 15.28
CA VAL A 65 -13.34 1.80 16.27
C VAL A 65 -12.36 2.95 16.51
N HIS A 66 -12.25 3.36 17.78
CA HIS A 66 -11.08 4.05 18.32
C HIS A 66 -9.94 3.05 18.46
N ILE A 67 -8.86 3.27 17.71
CA ILE A 67 -7.63 2.53 17.92
C ILE A 67 -6.95 3.08 19.17
N GLU A 68 -6.79 2.24 20.19
CA GLU A 68 -6.10 2.63 21.41
C GLU A 68 -4.58 2.81 21.17
N LYS A 69 -3.89 3.63 21.97
CA LYS A 69 -2.45 3.94 21.82
C LYS A 69 -1.59 2.70 21.93
N SER A 70 -0.79 2.43 20.90
CA SER A 70 0.18 1.35 20.91
C SER A 70 1.38 1.69 21.82
N SER A 71 1.95 0.70 22.50
CA SER A 71 3.20 0.82 23.22
C SER A 71 4.39 1.13 22.32
N PHE A 72 4.26 0.87 21.01
CA PHE A 72 5.28 1.18 19.98
C PHE A 72 5.38 2.68 19.65
N ASN A 73 4.50 3.52 20.17
CA ASN A 73 4.48 4.96 19.88
C ASN A 73 5.80 5.70 20.23
N ARG A 74 6.59 5.17 21.14
CA ARG A 74 7.91 5.71 21.52
C ARG A 74 9.04 5.40 20.52
N PHE A 75 8.85 4.41 19.64
CA PHE A 75 9.86 3.96 18.68
C PHE A 75 9.60 4.49 17.28
N ILE A 76 9.41 5.80 17.17
CA ILE A 76 9.04 6.46 15.91
C ILE A 76 10.08 6.30 14.79
N TRP A 77 11.34 6.07 15.12
CA TRP A 77 12.44 5.86 14.18
C TRP A 77 12.51 4.42 13.66
N LEU A 78 11.91 3.45 14.37
CA LEU A 78 11.99 2.03 14.03
C LEU A 78 11.43 1.70 12.63
N PRO A 79 10.28 2.27 12.19
CA PRO A 79 9.80 2.05 10.82
C PRO A 79 10.82 2.45 9.75
N ALA A 80 11.42 3.63 9.89
CA ALA A 80 12.42 4.11 8.94
C ALA A 80 13.69 3.23 8.93
N LEU A 81 14.11 2.74 10.10
CA LEU A 81 15.23 1.80 10.19
C LEU A 81 14.91 0.48 9.48
N VAL A 82 13.74 -0.11 9.73
CA VAL A 82 13.33 -1.37 9.07
C VAL A 82 13.22 -1.18 7.55
N TRP A 83 12.67 -0.05 7.10
CA TRP A 83 12.63 0.31 5.69
C TRP A 83 14.05 0.41 5.09
N PHE A 84 14.94 1.16 5.72
CA PHE A 84 16.31 1.32 5.24
C PHE A 84 17.04 -0.03 5.16
N LEU A 85 16.93 -0.86 6.19
CA LEU A 85 17.53 -2.20 6.20
C LEU A 85 16.95 -3.08 5.08
N SER A 86 15.65 -2.99 4.80
CA SER A 86 15.05 -3.74 3.68
C SER A 86 15.59 -3.28 2.31
N LEU A 87 15.85 -1.98 2.11
CA LEU A 87 16.51 -1.47 0.90
C LEU A 87 17.95 -1.99 0.78
N VAL A 88 18.72 -1.95 1.87
CA VAL A 88 20.10 -2.47 1.89
C VAL A 88 20.11 -3.96 1.53
N VAL A 89 19.22 -4.76 2.13
CA VAL A 89 19.11 -6.19 1.82
C VAL A 89 18.77 -6.41 0.34
N GLN A 90 17.81 -5.66 -0.21
CA GLN A 90 17.45 -5.74 -1.62
C GLN A 90 18.63 -5.42 -2.55
N PHE A 91 19.47 -4.45 -2.20
CA PHE A 91 20.62 -4.07 -3.00
C PHE A 91 21.67 -5.21 -3.13
N PHE A 92 21.83 -6.04 -2.09
CA PHE A 92 22.79 -7.13 -2.06
C PHE A 92 22.23 -8.49 -2.52
N LEU A 93 20.91 -8.61 -2.67
CA LEU A 93 20.31 -9.85 -3.14
C LEU A 93 20.23 -9.86 -4.68
N PRO A 94 20.52 -10.98 -5.35
CA PRO A 94 20.27 -11.11 -6.79
C PRO A 94 18.76 -10.94 -7.05
N ASN A 95 18.43 -10.03 -7.96
CA ASN A 95 17.04 -9.60 -8.15
C ASN A 95 16.51 -10.05 -9.51
N ASP A 96 15.77 -11.16 -9.51
CA ASP A 96 14.73 -11.32 -10.51
C ASP A 96 13.56 -10.41 -10.12
N LEU A 97 13.17 -9.50 -11.00
CA LEU A 97 12.04 -8.61 -10.74
C LEU A 97 10.76 -9.44 -10.59
N SER A 98 9.94 -9.13 -9.59
CA SER A 98 8.60 -9.68 -9.53
C SER A 98 7.75 -9.15 -10.70
N VAL A 99 6.65 -9.85 -11.03
CA VAL A 99 5.70 -9.37 -12.06
C VAL A 99 5.24 -7.95 -11.77
N ASN A 100 4.98 -7.63 -10.50
CA ASN A 100 4.59 -6.28 -10.10
C ASN A 100 5.69 -5.24 -10.35
N GLN A 101 6.95 -5.57 -10.04
CA GLN A 101 8.10 -4.67 -10.27
C GLN A 101 8.34 -4.47 -11.76
N GLN A 102 8.29 -5.54 -12.56
CA GLN A 102 8.45 -5.45 -14.01
C GLN A 102 7.36 -4.56 -14.61
N THR A 103 6.10 -4.79 -14.25
CA THR A 103 4.97 -3.96 -14.72
C THR A 103 5.14 -2.49 -14.34
N ALA A 104 5.58 -2.20 -13.12
CA ALA A 104 5.84 -0.83 -12.67
C ALA A 104 7.01 -0.19 -13.45
N THR A 105 8.06 -0.96 -13.74
CA THR A 105 9.21 -0.50 -14.55
C THR A 105 8.78 -0.18 -15.98
N ASP A 106 8.11 -1.10 -16.65
CA ASP A 106 7.65 -0.93 -18.03
C ASP A 106 6.71 0.27 -18.16
N LEU A 107 5.76 0.39 -17.20
CA LEU A 107 4.83 1.51 -17.16
C LEU A 107 5.55 2.85 -16.91
N THR A 108 6.55 2.88 -16.04
CA THR A 108 7.30 4.10 -15.73
C THR A 108 8.10 4.58 -16.94
N LEU A 109 8.74 3.66 -17.66
CA LEU A 109 9.51 4.00 -18.86
C LEU A 109 8.60 4.42 -20.03
N ALA A 110 7.46 3.74 -20.21
CA ALA A 110 6.54 4.04 -21.31
C ALA A 110 5.67 5.28 -21.04
N GLN A 111 5.21 5.49 -19.80
CA GLN A 111 4.20 6.48 -19.43
C GLN A 111 4.55 7.17 -18.09
N PRO A 112 5.67 7.94 -18.00
CA PRO A 112 6.19 8.44 -16.73
C PRO A 112 5.21 9.37 -16.00
N LEU A 113 4.44 10.21 -16.72
CA LEU A 113 3.46 11.08 -16.09
C LEU A 113 2.34 10.30 -15.40
N PHE A 114 1.76 9.33 -16.11
CA PHE A 114 0.71 8.48 -15.56
C PHE A 114 1.22 7.67 -14.36
N SER A 115 2.37 7.02 -14.53
CA SER A 115 2.95 6.16 -13.50
C SER A 115 3.34 6.95 -12.25
N PHE A 116 3.77 8.21 -12.39
CA PHE A 116 4.03 9.07 -11.23
C PHE A 116 2.79 9.16 -10.33
N PHE A 117 1.63 9.50 -10.88
CA PHE A 117 0.39 9.59 -10.10
C PHE A 117 -0.06 8.22 -9.60
N ALA A 118 -0.05 7.20 -10.46
CA ALA A 118 -0.54 5.87 -10.11
C ALA A 118 0.29 5.23 -9.01
N ILE A 119 1.61 5.22 -9.13
CA ILE A 119 2.52 4.50 -8.24
C ILE A 119 2.91 5.31 -7.00
N ASN A 120 3.17 6.64 -7.15
CA ASN A 120 3.69 7.41 -6.03
C ASN A 120 2.61 8.11 -5.21
N ILE A 121 1.42 8.32 -5.76
CA ILE A 121 0.34 9.03 -5.07
C ILE A 121 -0.81 8.07 -4.72
N PHE A 122 -1.47 7.48 -5.73
CA PHE A 122 -2.71 6.75 -5.51
C PHE A 122 -2.50 5.34 -4.93
N ALA A 123 -1.45 4.62 -5.31
CA ALA A 123 -1.16 3.32 -4.70
C ALA A 123 -0.90 3.44 -3.19
N PRO A 124 0.02 4.31 -2.67
CA PRO A 124 0.20 4.48 -1.24
C PRO A 124 -1.08 4.92 -0.51
N LEU A 125 -1.87 5.82 -1.07
CA LEU A 125 -3.12 6.28 -0.45
C LEU A 125 -4.14 5.15 -0.31
N THR A 126 -4.37 4.39 -1.38
CA THR A 126 -5.37 3.32 -1.39
C THR A 126 -4.93 2.11 -0.56
N GLU A 127 -3.68 1.70 -0.71
CA GLU A 127 -3.14 0.53 -0.03
C GLU A 127 -3.05 0.74 1.48
N GLU A 128 -2.55 1.90 1.94
CA GLU A 128 -2.49 2.18 3.37
C GLU A 128 -3.87 2.32 4.00
N LEU A 129 -4.84 2.91 3.29
CA LEU A 129 -6.23 2.96 3.75
C LEU A 129 -6.79 1.55 3.98
N ILE A 130 -6.53 0.61 3.07
CA ILE A 130 -7.07 -0.76 3.15
C ILE A 130 -6.25 -1.61 4.13
N PHE A 131 -4.93 -1.74 3.90
CA PHE A 131 -4.09 -2.72 4.62
C PHE A 131 -3.65 -2.26 6.01
N ARG A 132 -3.76 -0.96 6.32
CA ARG A 132 -3.49 -0.42 7.66
C ARG A 132 -4.75 0.13 8.28
N GLY A 133 -5.40 1.08 7.61
CA GLY A 133 -6.55 1.78 8.17
C GLY A 133 -7.75 0.86 8.44
N MET A 134 -8.29 0.24 7.40
CA MET A 134 -9.47 -0.62 7.51
C MET A 134 -9.18 -1.91 8.25
N LEU A 135 -8.07 -2.58 7.95
CA LEU A 135 -7.64 -3.80 8.64
C LEU A 135 -7.55 -3.58 10.16
N ALA A 136 -6.87 -2.51 10.59
CA ALA A 136 -6.74 -2.20 12.01
C ALA A 136 -8.10 -1.94 12.66
N ARG A 137 -8.94 -1.10 12.04
CA ARG A 137 -10.23 -0.71 12.62
C ARG A 137 -11.24 -1.85 12.69
N TYR A 138 -11.27 -2.71 11.71
CA TYR A 138 -12.25 -3.80 11.68
C TYR A 138 -11.80 -5.04 12.43
N LEU A 139 -10.51 -5.43 12.31
CA LEU A 139 -10.04 -6.71 12.82
C LEU A 139 -9.12 -6.60 14.04
N PHE A 140 -8.38 -5.49 14.19
CA PHE A 140 -7.39 -5.31 15.25
C PHE A 140 -7.57 -4.00 16.04
N PRO A 141 -8.74 -3.77 16.65
CA PRO A 141 -9.02 -2.48 17.31
C PRO A 141 -8.22 -2.23 18.59
N LYS A 142 -7.75 -3.28 19.28
CA LYS A 142 -7.07 -3.19 20.59
C LYS A 142 -5.55 -3.19 20.42
N GLN A 143 -4.99 -2.15 19.81
CA GLN A 143 -3.55 -2.05 19.59
C GLN A 143 -2.73 -1.64 20.83
N ASN A 144 -3.36 -1.39 21.98
CA ASN A 144 -2.69 -1.30 23.28
C ASN A 144 -2.20 -2.67 23.80
N ASN A 145 -2.75 -3.77 23.28
CA ASN A 145 -2.34 -5.13 23.59
C ASN A 145 -1.21 -5.57 22.63
N SER A 146 -0.04 -5.89 23.17
CA SER A 146 1.14 -6.28 22.38
C SER A 146 0.89 -7.48 21.47
N LYS A 147 0.08 -8.47 21.91
CA LYS A 147 -0.27 -9.63 21.07
C LYS A 147 -1.11 -9.23 19.87
N GLN A 148 -2.10 -8.34 20.06
CA GLN A 148 -2.92 -7.85 18.94
C GLN A 148 -2.14 -6.95 18.00
N THR A 149 -1.25 -6.12 18.53
CA THR A 149 -0.36 -5.30 17.69
C THR A 149 0.57 -6.19 16.85
N LEU A 150 1.19 -7.21 17.44
CA LEU A 150 2.05 -8.14 16.72
C LEU A 150 1.28 -8.91 15.64
N LEU A 151 0.07 -9.40 15.97
CA LEU A 151 -0.78 -10.09 15.01
C LEU A 151 -1.23 -9.16 13.87
N PHE A 152 -1.56 -7.91 14.17
CA PHE A 152 -1.84 -6.89 13.15
C PHE A 152 -0.65 -6.69 12.23
N LEU A 153 0.55 -6.49 12.78
CA LEU A 153 1.78 -6.29 11.98
C LEU A 153 2.03 -7.50 11.07
N LEU A 154 1.91 -8.72 11.59
CA LEU A 154 2.09 -9.94 10.83
C LEU A 154 1.06 -10.06 9.69
N VAL A 155 -0.22 -9.96 10.01
CA VAL A 155 -1.30 -10.12 9.01
C VAL A 155 -1.24 -9.01 7.96
N SER A 156 -1.02 -7.77 8.37
CA SER A 156 -0.87 -6.63 7.45
C SER A 156 0.31 -6.80 6.49
N SER A 157 1.46 -7.28 6.99
CA SER A 157 2.66 -7.50 6.18
C SER A 157 2.49 -8.65 5.19
N VAL A 158 1.87 -9.75 5.63
CA VAL A 158 1.60 -10.91 4.76
C VAL A 158 0.61 -10.54 3.66
N LEU A 159 -0.51 -9.90 4.00
CA LEU A 159 -1.50 -9.48 3.01
C LEU A 159 -0.89 -8.49 2.01
N PHE A 160 -0.08 -7.55 2.49
CA PHE A 160 0.62 -6.60 1.63
C PHE A 160 1.59 -7.31 0.67
N ALA A 161 2.34 -8.30 1.15
CA ALA A 161 3.23 -9.07 0.29
C ALA A 161 2.46 -9.87 -0.78
N LEU A 162 1.37 -10.51 -0.39
CA LEU A 162 0.59 -11.37 -1.30
C LEU A 162 -0.06 -10.59 -2.47
N ILE A 163 -0.54 -9.35 -2.24
CA ILE A 163 -1.12 -8.56 -3.33
C ILE A 163 -0.11 -8.13 -4.40
N HIS A 164 1.19 -8.16 -4.08
CA HIS A 164 2.27 -7.83 -5.01
C HIS A 164 2.72 -9.04 -5.86
N SER A 165 1.97 -10.16 -5.78
CA SER A 165 2.20 -11.36 -6.60
C SER A 165 3.66 -11.85 -6.60
N PRO A 166 4.28 -12.10 -5.43
CA PRO A 166 5.65 -12.57 -5.35
C PRO A 166 5.76 -13.98 -5.97
N GLY A 167 6.68 -14.15 -6.91
CA GLY A 167 6.96 -15.45 -7.55
C GLY A 167 7.96 -16.32 -6.77
N THR A 168 8.70 -15.73 -5.82
CA THR A 168 9.72 -16.41 -5.01
C THR A 168 9.59 -16.05 -3.54
N LEU A 169 10.16 -16.90 -2.66
CA LEU A 169 10.22 -16.60 -1.21
C LEU A 169 10.98 -15.30 -0.95
N GLN A 170 12.04 -15.02 -1.71
CA GLN A 170 12.82 -13.80 -1.59
C GLN A 170 11.95 -12.57 -1.88
N GLN A 171 11.21 -12.55 -2.99
CA GLN A 171 10.29 -11.46 -3.33
C GLN A 171 9.22 -11.29 -2.26
N PHE A 172 8.66 -12.40 -1.75
CA PHE A 172 7.71 -12.35 -0.64
C PHE A 172 8.33 -11.68 0.61
N LEU A 173 9.55 -12.05 1.00
CA LEU A 173 10.22 -11.47 2.17
C LEU A 173 10.54 -9.98 1.98
N VAL A 174 10.89 -9.55 0.78
CA VAL A 174 11.09 -8.14 0.43
C VAL A 174 9.80 -7.35 0.65
N TYR A 175 8.68 -7.77 0.06
CA TYR A 175 7.40 -7.09 0.25
C TYR A 175 6.88 -7.19 1.70
N ALA A 176 7.09 -8.32 2.37
CA ALA A 176 6.69 -8.48 3.76
C ALA A 176 7.50 -7.58 4.71
N SER A 177 8.79 -7.37 4.45
CA SER A 177 9.63 -6.45 5.23
C SER A 177 9.21 -4.99 5.04
N LEU A 178 8.90 -4.57 3.81
CA LEU A 178 8.29 -3.27 3.56
C LEU A 178 6.93 -3.18 4.26
N GLY A 179 6.09 -4.21 4.12
CA GLY A 179 4.80 -4.31 4.81
C GLY A 179 4.93 -4.14 6.33
N LEU A 180 5.95 -4.74 6.94
CA LEU A 180 6.25 -4.61 8.37
C LEU A 180 6.65 -3.17 8.73
N SER A 181 7.54 -2.56 7.95
CA SER A 181 7.95 -1.16 8.13
C SER A 181 6.73 -0.22 8.12
N LEU A 182 5.86 -0.35 7.11
CA LEU A 182 4.65 0.47 6.97
C LEU A 182 3.63 0.20 8.09
N GLY A 183 3.48 -1.07 8.53
CA GLY A 183 2.68 -1.43 9.69
C GLY A 183 3.21 -0.79 10.98
N LEU A 184 4.53 -0.83 11.20
CA LEU A 184 5.20 -0.14 12.31
C LEU A 184 5.00 1.38 12.25
N ALA A 185 5.08 1.99 11.06
CA ALA A 185 4.80 3.41 10.86
C ALA A 185 3.36 3.76 11.28
N TYR A 186 2.40 2.93 10.90
CA TYR A 186 1.01 3.10 11.29
C TYR A 186 0.80 3.03 12.81
N VAL A 187 1.35 2.02 13.50
CA VAL A 187 1.15 1.84 14.95
C VAL A 187 1.95 2.82 15.79
N SER A 188 3.12 3.29 15.32
CA SER A 188 3.97 4.23 16.06
C SER A 188 3.37 5.64 16.14
N ARG A 189 2.62 6.09 15.15
CA ARG A 189 1.97 7.43 15.11
C ARG A 189 0.45 7.39 15.11
N LYS A 190 -0.15 6.23 15.22
CA LYS A 190 -1.60 6.01 15.22
C LYS A 190 -2.34 6.67 14.07
N GLY A 191 -1.85 6.48 12.90
CA GLY A 191 -2.52 7.05 11.76
C GLY A 191 -1.83 6.73 10.47
N LEU A 192 -2.53 7.07 9.41
CA LEU A 192 -2.13 6.77 8.04
C LEU A 192 -1.00 7.68 7.53
N VAL A 193 -0.84 8.89 8.10
CA VAL A 193 0.06 9.89 7.51
C VAL A 193 1.50 9.38 7.42
N TYR A 194 2.02 8.81 8.50
CA TYR A 194 3.40 8.31 8.49
C TYR A 194 3.58 7.10 7.56
N SER A 195 2.65 6.13 7.59
CA SER A 195 2.74 4.98 6.69
C SER A 195 2.57 5.37 5.22
N ILE A 196 1.64 6.25 4.88
CA ILE A 196 1.47 6.79 3.51
C ILE A 196 2.74 7.53 3.07
N SER A 197 3.31 8.40 3.92
CA SER A 197 4.51 9.17 3.58
C SER A 197 5.72 8.26 3.34
N LEU A 198 5.92 7.25 4.19
CA LEU A 198 7.03 6.29 4.05
C LEU A 198 6.83 5.41 2.81
N HIS A 199 5.60 5.00 2.52
CA HIS A 199 5.26 4.23 1.32
C HIS A 199 5.49 5.05 0.04
N ALA A 200 4.98 6.28 0.01
CA ALA A 200 5.21 7.19 -1.12
C ALA A 200 6.70 7.48 -1.33
N LEU A 201 7.48 7.63 -0.25
CA LEU A 201 8.93 7.78 -0.34
C LEU A 201 9.60 6.53 -0.94
N ASN A 202 9.21 5.34 -0.49
CA ASN A 202 9.71 4.08 -1.06
C ASN A 202 9.47 4.00 -2.57
N ASN A 203 8.23 4.29 -2.98
CA ASN A 203 7.85 4.23 -4.39
C ASN A 203 8.57 5.33 -5.21
N LEU A 204 8.70 6.54 -4.66
CA LEU A 204 9.42 7.63 -5.31
C LEU A 204 10.90 7.30 -5.53
N VAL A 205 11.57 6.67 -4.54
CA VAL A 205 12.96 6.21 -4.70
C VAL A 205 13.05 5.22 -5.86
N SER A 206 12.18 4.21 -5.90
CA SER A 206 12.13 3.22 -6.99
C SER A 206 11.83 3.88 -8.34
N PHE A 207 10.85 4.80 -8.39
CA PHE A 207 10.49 5.54 -9.60
C PHE A 207 11.68 6.34 -10.16
N LEU A 208 12.40 7.06 -9.31
CA LEU A 208 13.58 7.82 -9.73
C LEU A 208 14.71 6.92 -10.20
N MET A 209 14.92 5.78 -9.54
CA MET A 209 15.91 4.78 -9.97
C MET A 209 15.58 4.22 -11.36
N ILE A 210 14.31 3.92 -11.65
CA ILE A 210 13.86 3.43 -12.96
C ILE A 210 14.10 4.49 -14.06
N LEU A 211 13.87 5.77 -13.78
CA LEU A 211 14.11 6.83 -14.76
C LEU A 211 15.59 7.09 -15.05
N MET A 212 16.50 6.54 -14.24
CA MET A 212 17.97 6.64 -14.44
C MET A 212 18.54 5.44 -15.22
N LEU A 213 17.71 4.42 -15.52
CA LEU A 213 18.11 3.26 -16.35
C LEU A 213 18.16 3.64 -17.82
#